data_4c52f5611facef4a19c6feefb31b4f6f
#
_entry.id   4c52f5611facef4a19c6feefb31b4f6f
#
_cell.length_a   1.000
_cell.length_b   1.000
_cell.length_c   1.000
_cell.angle_alpha   90.00
_cell.angle_beta   90.00
_cell.angle_gamma   90.00
#
_symmetry.space_group_name_H-M   'P 1'
#
loop_
_entity.id
_entity.type
_entity.pdbx_description
1 polymer ?
#
loop_
_entity_poly.entity_id
_entity_poly.type
_entity_poly.pdbx_seq_one_letter_code
_entity_poly.pdbx_strand_id
1 'polypeptide(L)'
;MVVAPQADDREGKNSPFVLVSDAEETLVSSETEMIETSHSKLRTLRKRTLPYGIAAIVALLVVVFGAVRFFSRDRSSRQADALVSHLLNAAQPSPQNAAQVPLRLLAGYDGSPKIDSAGAYWQADRYFHSGAAFRRPDSPVLKTSDPMLFDYWRTNDFTYDIPLAPGPYELHLFFVASPQDDPKSSFFNVSLNGQPLLSAFNIGFDALGTNIADERVFKDIYPDKDGILHLKFFMDRSSPTLNALEILPGLPHRQIPVRLVAQQSAVMDHNGNLWHPDNYYQGGTLSDPPRQVNGTPDPNLYVQERYGHFTYSIPVDTRGRYTLVLHFAELYWVPDHRIGAGVKSRVFRVYCNGSTLLDDFDIFKEVGSQHALIETFNHLRPSEEGKLDLTFEPIVNYGTISAIEVIDESE
;
A
#
# COMPACT_ATOMS: atom_id res chain seq x y z
N MET A 1 -39.72 -29.75 32.26
CA MET A 1 -41.15 -29.72 31.97
C MET A 1 -41.24 -28.94 30.67
N VAL A 2 -41.08 -29.64 29.52
CA VAL A 2 -42.15 -30.05 28.61
C VAL A 2 -42.84 -28.80 28.03
N VAL A 3 -42.84 -28.48 26.75
CA VAL A 3 -43.24 -29.26 25.54
C VAL A 3 -42.80 -28.46 24.30
N ALA A 4 -42.28 -29.14 23.28
CA ALA A 4 -42.38 -28.70 21.88
C ALA A 4 -43.74 -29.14 21.30
N PRO A 5 -44.22 -28.62 20.19
CA PRO A 5 -44.57 -29.48 19.06
C PRO A 5 -44.07 -28.87 17.73
N GLN A 6 -43.48 -29.68 16.87
CA GLN A 6 -43.99 -30.55 15.80
C GLN A 6 -44.50 -29.82 14.53
N ALA A 7 -43.89 -30.27 13.42
CA ALA A 7 -44.05 -29.92 12.02
C ALA A 7 -45.48 -30.11 11.47
N ASP A 8 -45.79 -29.44 10.37
CA ASP A 8 -46.71 -29.93 9.37
C ASP A 8 -46.25 -29.61 7.95
N ASP A 9 -46.15 -30.68 7.16
CA ASP A 9 -45.94 -30.76 5.74
C ASP A 9 -47.13 -30.20 4.94
N ARG A 10 -46.88 -29.58 3.81
CA ARG A 10 -47.66 -29.85 2.58
C ARG A 10 -47.00 -29.30 1.32
N GLU A 11 -46.87 -30.22 0.39
CA GLU A 11 -46.50 -30.16 -1.03
C GLU A 11 -47.27 -29.14 -1.88
N GLY A 12 -46.59 -28.77 -3.01
CA GLY A 12 -47.38 -28.39 -4.20
C GLY A 12 -46.65 -27.60 -5.26
N LYS A 13 -45.93 -28.26 -6.16
CA LYS A 13 -45.90 -28.15 -7.62
C LYS A 13 -46.14 -26.78 -8.29
N ASN A 14 -45.21 -26.27 -9.07
CA ASN A 14 -45.13 -26.35 -10.54
C ASN A 14 -44.18 -25.30 -11.15
N SER A 15 -43.22 -25.77 -11.90
CA SER A 15 -42.48 -25.06 -12.92
C SER A 15 -43.41 -24.66 -14.08
N PRO A 16 -43.05 -23.65 -14.88
CA PRO A 16 -42.63 -24.06 -16.23
C PRO A 16 -41.34 -23.38 -16.73
N PHE A 17 -40.59 -24.19 -17.44
CA PHE A 17 -39.57 -23.87 -18.41
C PHE A 17 -40.08 -22.84 -19.45
N VAL A 18 -39.23 -21.87 -19.80
CA VAL A 18 -39.25 -21.26 -21.13
C VAL A 18 -37.84 -21.34 -21.72
N LEU A 19 -37.73 -22.13 -22.76
CA LEU A 19 -36.64 -22.19 -23.70
C LEU A 19 -36.55 -20.84 -24.44
N VAL A 20 -35.34 -20.29 -24.57
CA VAL A 20 -34.96 -19.45 -25.69
C VAL A 20 -33.66 -20.05 -26.26
N SER A 21 -33.86 -20.71 -27.40
CA SER A 21 -32.79 -21.10 -28.33
C SER A 21 -32.58 -19.98 -29.33
N ASP A 22 -31.40 -20.03 -29.99
CA ASP A 22 -31.07 -19.39 -31.25
C ASP A 22 -30.50 -17.97 -31.22
N ALA A 23 -29.19 -17.88 -30.91
CA ALA A 23 -28.34 -16.79 -31.40
C ALA A 23 -26.81 -17.12 -31.47
N GLU A 24 -26.37 -18.37 -31.46
CA GLU A 24 -24.94 -18.72 -31.56
C GLU A 24 -24.50 -19.49 -32.81
N GLU A 25 -25.36 -19.72 -33.77
CA GLU A 25 -24.98 -20.52 -34.97
C GLU A 25 -24.56 -19.71 -36.21
N THR A 26 -24.53 -18.37 -36.19
CA THR A 26 -24.25 -17.58 -37.39
C THR A 26 -22.85 -16.97 -37.48
N LEU A 27 -22.00 -17.16 -36.48
CA LEU A 27 -20.63 -16.61 -36.48
C LEU A 27 -19.52 -17.64 -36.78
N VAL A 28 -19.81 -18.93 -36.77
CA VAL A 28 -18.79 -19.99 -37.02
C VAL A 28 -18.68 -20.38 -38.47
N SER A 29 -19.67 -20.04 -39.34
CA SER A 29 -19.64 -20.42 -40.75
C SER A 29 -18.82 -19.50 -41.66
N SER A 30 -18.50 -18.29 -41.25
CA SER A 30 -17.76 -17.32 -42.08
C SER A 30 -16.23 -17.42 -41.97
N GLU A 31 -15.71 -18.01 -40.91
CA GLU A 31 -14.24 -18.20 -40.74
C GLU A 31 -13.72 -19.48 -41.40
N THR A 32 -14.55 -20.48 -41.56
CA THR A 32 -14.16 -21.77 -42.18
C THR A 32 -14.05 -21.68 -43.68
N GLU A 33 -14.84 -20.83 -44.36
CA GLU A 33 -14.77 -20.63 -45.81
C GLU A 33 -13.54 -19.80 -46.27
N MET A 34 -12.98 -18.96 -45.41
CA MET A 34 -11.76 -18.19 -45.74
C MET A 34 -10.48 -19.03 -45.62
N ILE A 35 -10.48 -20.09 -44.85
CA ILE A 35 -9.33 -20.96 -44.70
C ILE A 35 -9.21 -21.98 -45.84
N GLU A 36 -10.30 -22.47 -46.37
CA GLU A 36 -10.24 -23.44 -47.48
C GLU A 36 -9.89 -22.82 -48.86
N THR A 37 -10.19 -21.56 -49.09
CA THR A 37 -9.78 -20.87 -50.32
C THR A 37 -8.32 -20.49 -50.40
N SER A 38 -7.63 -20.45 -49.23
CA SER A 38 -6.18 -20.18 -49.15
C SER A 38 -5.32 -21.43 -49.43
N HIS A 39 -5.84 -22.63 -49.17
CA HIS A 39 -5.09 -23.89 -49.36
C HIS A 39 -5.16 -24.46 -50.79
N SER A 40 -6.09 -24.04 -51.63
CA SER A 40 -6.22 -24.54 -53.00
C SER A 40 -5.31 -23.86 -54.02
N LYS A 41 -4.76 -22.68 -53.71
CA LYS A 41 -3.82 -21.93 -54.59
C LYS A 41 -2.34 -22.25 -54.43
N LEU A 42 -1.98 -23.06 -53.43
CA LEU A 42 -0.57 -23.42 -53.14
C LEU A 42 -0.13 -24.76 -53.75
N ARG A 43 -0.99 -25.45 -54.55
CA ARG A 43 -0.63 -26.80 -55.07
C ARG A 43 -0.07 -26.83 -56.50
N THR A 44 0.18 -25.69 -57.16
CA THR A 44 0.65 -25.66 -58.55
C THR A 44 1.96 -24.92 -58.79
N LEU A 45 2.88 -24.86 -57.82
CA LEU A 45 4.26 -24.45 -58.10
C LEU A 45 5.22 -25.64 -57.93
N ARG A 46 5.34 -26.37 -59.06
CA ARG A 46 6.20 -27.54 -59.25
C ARG A 46 7.65 -27.07 -59.43
N LYS A 47 8.52 -27.48 -58.48
CA LYS A 47 9.94 -27.72 -58.58
C LYS A 47 10.77 -26.88 -59.60
N ARG A 48 11.38 -25.81 -59.12
CA ARG A 48 12.70 -25.35 -59.60
C ARG A 48 13.57 -25.20 -58.34
N THR A 49 14.65 -25.98 -58.28
CA THR A 49 15.67 -25.90 -57.27
C THR A 49 16.40 -24.56 -57.36
N LEU A 50 16.10 -23.65 -56.46
CA LEU A 50 16.93 -22.46 -56.21
C LEU A 50 18.19 -22.90 -55.38
N PRO A 51 19.36 -22.38 -55.66
CA PRO A 51 20.53 -22.67 -54.84
C PRO A 51 20.32 -22.14 -53.41
N TYR A 52 20.71 -22.96 -52.43
CA TYR A 52 20.48 -22.76 -50.98
C TYR A 52 20.88 -21.38 -50.45
N GLY A 53 21.78 -20.68 -51.15
CA GLY A 53 22.24 -19.33 -50.75
C GLY A 53 21.17 -18.22 -50.91
N ILE A 54 20.31 -18.31 -51.97
CA ILE A 54 19.29 -17.26 -52.25
C ILE A 54 18.09 -17.44 -51.30
N ALA A 55 17.71 -18.69 -50.98
CA ALA A 55 16.64 -18.94 -50.02
C ALA A 55 17.00 -18.45 -48.61
N ALA A 56 18.23 -18.62 -48.19
CA ALA A 56 18.73 -18.12 -46.92
C ALA A 56 18.76 -16.58 -46.85
N ILE A 57 19.13 -15.91 -47.94
CA ILE A 57 19.14 -14.43 -48.03
C ILE A 57 17.72 -13.85 -48.00
N VAL A 58 16.77 -14.49 -48.73
CA VAL A 58 15.35 -14.05 -48.68
C VAL A 58 14.74 -14.28 -47.34
N ALA A 59 15.01 -15.41 -46.65
CA ALA A 59 14.56 -15.67 -45.30
C ALA A 59 15.15 -14.66 -44.29
N LEU A 60 16.42 -14.33 -44.41
CA LEU A 60 17.06 -13.33 -43.56
C LEU A 60 16.48 -11.92 -43.78
N LEU A 61 16.22 -11.53 -45.03
CA LEU A 61 15.64 -10.24 -45.37
C LEU A 61 14.17 -10.14 -44.85
N VAL A 62 13.38 -11.21 -44.89
CA VAL A 62 12.03 -11.22 -44.34
C VAL A 62 12.05 -11.10 -42.83
N VAL A 63 12.99 -11.77 -42.15
CA VAL A 63 13.17 -11.66 -40.69
C VAL A 63 13.64 -10.26 -40.30
N VAL A 64 14.64 -9.73 -41.01
CA VAL A 64 15.16 -8.37 -40.75
C VAL A 64 14.10 -7.30 -41.03
N PHE A 65 13.34 -7.42 -42.15
CA PHE A 65 12.29 -6.46 -42.50
C PHE A 65 11.09 -6.59 -41.54
N GLY A 66 10.77 -7.81 -41.06
CA GLY A 66 9.76 -8.05 -40.04
C GLY A 66 10.19 -7.46 -38.69
N ALA A 67 11.42 -7.68 -38.29
CA ALA A 67 11.99 -7.11 -37.06
C ALA A 67 12.05 -5.58 -37.11
N VAL A 68 12.53 -5.00 -38.23
CA VAL A 68 12.58 -3.54 -38.40
C VAL A 68 11.18 -2.92 -38.39
N ARG A 69 10.17 -3.56 -39.02
CA ARG A 69 8.78 -3.08 -38.92
C ARG A 69 8.16 -3.27 -37.53
N PHE A 70 8.50 -4.33 -36.84
CA PHE A 70 8.02 -4.57 -35.47
C PHE A 70 8.63 -3.55 -34.51
N PHE A 71 9.94 -3.34 -34.55
CA PHE A 71 10.63 -2.34 -33.71
C PHE A 71 10.31 -0.89 -34.09
N SER A 72 10.09 -0.56 -35.36
CA SER A 72 9.69 0.79 -35.76
C SER A 72 8.23 1.10 -35.39
N ARG A 73 7.34 0.10 -35.45
CA ARG A 73 5.93 0.27 -35.09
C ARG A 73 5.77 0.44 -33.58
N ASP A 74 6.55 -0.29 -32.77
CA ASP A 74 6.52 -0.19 -31.31
C ASP A 74 7.14 1.13 -30.81
N ARG A 75 8.22 1.62 -31.44
CA ARG A 75 8.80 2.94 -31.11
C ARG A 75 7.89 4.11 -31.52
N SER A 76 7.24 4.04 -32.68
CA SER A 76 6.37 5.10 -33.16
C SER A 76 5.05 5.15 -32.36
N SER A 77 4.51 4.01 -31.93
CA SER A 77 3.33 3.99 -31.06
C SER A 77 3.65 4.53 -29.66
N ARG A 78 4.75 4.13 -29.06
CA ARG A 78 5.15 4.65 -27.74
C ARG A 78 5.48 6.15 -27.76
N GLN A 79 6.07 6.65 -28.84
CA GLN A 79 6.30 8.09 -29.01
C GLN A 79 5.00 8.85 -29.28
N ALA A 80 4.07 8.26 -30.05
CA ALA A 80 2.77 8.85 -30.29
C ALA A 80 1.93 8.84 -29.01
N ASP A 81 1.92 7.75 -28.25
CA ASP A 81 1.19 7.64 -26.98
C ASP A 81 1.79 8.58 -25.91
N ALA A 82 3.12 8.71 -25.85
CA ALA A 82 3.77 9.68 -24.99
C ALA A 82 3.49 11.12 -25.40
N LEU A 83 3.45 11.42 -26.70
CA LEU A 83 3.11 12.74 -27.22
C LEU A 83 1.62 13.07 -26.98
N VAL A 84 0.73 12.11 -27.21
CA VAL A 84 -0.72 12.24 -26.94
C VAL A 84 -0.95 12.41 -25.45
N SER A 85 -0.27 11.65 -24.59
CA SER A 85 -0.34 11.82 -23.13
C SER A 85 0.19 13.17 -22.70
N HIS A 86 1.29 13.63 -23.29
CA HIS A 86 1.87 14.96 -23.01
C HIS A 86 0.93 16.09 -23.51
N LEU A 87 0.30 15.93 -24.67
CA LEU A 87 -0.64 16.90 -25.22
C LEU A 87 -1.98 16.90 -24.45
N LEU A 88 -2.46 15.75 -24.01
CA LEU A 88 -3.65 15.65 -23.18
C LEU A 88 -3.39 16.26 -21.78
N ASN A 89 -2.23 16.05 -21.19
CA ASN A 89 -1.84 16.67 -19.93
C ASN A 89 -1.60 18.17 -20.08
N ALA A 90 -1.12 18.65 -21.24
CA ALA A 90 -0.94 20.06 -21.52
C ALA A 90 -2.27 20.78 -21.87
N ALA A 91 -3.31 20.04 -22.27
CA ALA A 91 -4.62 20.59 -22.62
C ALA A 91 -5.60 20.66 -21.44
N GLN A 92 -5.27 20.07 -20.28
CA GLN A 92 -6.10 20.24 -19.09
C GLN A 92 -5.74 21.58 -18.40
N PRO A 93 -6.73 22.43 -18.09
CA PRO A 93 -6.47 23.66 -17.36
C PRO A 93 -5.95 23.26 -15.97
N SER A 94 -4.65 23.50 -15.73
CA SER A 94 -4.14 23.48 -14.36
C SER A 94 -4.86 24.58 -13.58
N PRO A 95 -5.45 24.29 -12.41
CA PRO A 95 -6.02 25.35 -11.59
C PRO A 95 -4.93 26.38 -11.33
N GLN A 96 -5.24 27.66 -11.57
CA GLN A 96 -4.26 28.75 -11.46
C GLN A 96 -3.59 28.86 -10.08
N ASN A 97 -4.06 28.08 -9.08
CA ASN A 97 -3.57 28.02 -7.71
C ASN A 97 -3.57 26.57 -7.18
N ALA A 98 -3.04 25.62 -7.93
CA ALA A 98 -2.90 24.24 -7.43
C ALA A 98 -2.08 24.23 -6.13
N ALA A 99 -2.51 23.41 -5.16
CA ALA A 99 -1.78 23.21 -3.93
C ALA A 99 -0.42 22.54 -4.24
N GLN A 100 0.61 22.98 -3.55
CA GLN A 100 1.91 22.32 -3.62
C GLN A 100 1.85 20.99 -2.88
N VAL A 101 2.37 19.95 -3.48
CA VAL A 101 2.52 18.61 -2.88
C VAL A 101 4.02 18.31 -2.70
N PRO A 102 4.41 17.63 -1.61
CA PRO A 102 3.57 17.07 -0.54
C PRO A 102 2.75 18.13 0.21
N LEU A 103 1.44 17.88 0.37
CA LEU A 103 0.54 18.70 1.18
C LEU A 103 0.26 17.99 2.49
N ARG A 104 0.58 18.64 3.62
CA ARG A 104 0.40 18.11 4.98
C ARG A 104 -0.38 19.10 5.81
N LEU A 105 -1.56 18.71 6.29
CA LEU A 105 -2.46 19.59 7.05
C LEU A 105 -2.81 18.95 8.40
N LEU A 106 -2.77 19.76 9.45
CA LEU A 106 -3.30 19.41 10.78
C LEU A 106 -4.74 19.92 10.86
N ALA A 107 -5.70 19.01 10.82
CA ALA A 107 -7.12 19.36 10.81
C ALA A 107 -7.54 20.02 12.13
N GLY A 108 -8.21 21.17 12.02
CA GLY A 108 -8.60 21.99 13.17
C GLY A 108 -7.49 22.79 13.83
N TYR A 109 -6.27 22.80 13.30
CA TYR A 109 -5.14 23.57 13.79
C TYR A 109 -4.97 24.88 13.01
N ASP A 110 -4.73 25.99 13.70
CA ASP A 110 -4.59 27.34 13.12
C ASP A 110 -3.25 28.04 13.41
N GLY A 111 -2.29 27.30 13.99
CA GLY A 111 -1.00 27.84 14.42
C GLY A 111 0.12 27.76 13.37
N SER A 112 1.35 28.00 13.82
CA SER A 112 2.56 27.87 13.00
C SER A 112 2.84 26.43 12.59
N PRO A 113 3.49 26.17 11.44
CA PRO A 113 3.82 24.83 11.01
C PRO A 113 4.57 24.02 12.08
N LYS A 114 4.24 22.74 12.23
CA LYS A 114 4.93 21.78 13.09
C LYS A 114 5.81 20.85 12.25
N ILE A 115 6.81 20.25 12.86
CA ILE A 115 7.76 19.33 12.22
C ILE A 115 7.57 17.95 12.84
N ASP A 116 7.43 16.92 12.01
CA ASP A 116 7.37 15.53 12.45
C ASP A 116 8.77 14.92 12.70
N SER A 117 8.80 13.67 13.14
CA SER A 117 10.03 12.92 13.44
C SER A 117 10.91 12.68 12.21
N ALA A 118 10.33 12.70 11.00
CA ALA A 118 11.05 12.59 9.73
C ALA A 118 11.54 13.95 9.20
N GLY A 119 11.22 15.06 9.88
CA GLY A 119 11.59 16.41 9.47
C GLY A 119 10.62 17.06 8.47
N ALA A 120 9.46 16.48 8.22
CA ALA A 120 8.46 17.05 7.32
C ALA A 120 7.60 18.12 8.03
N TYR A 121 7.22 19.16 7.26
CA TYR A 121 6.43 20.27 7.76
C TYR A 121 4.93 20.02 7.60
N TRP A 122 4.20 20.11 8.70
CA TRP A 122 2.75 20.04 8.79
C TRP A 122 2.18 21.44 8.99
N GLN A 123 1.27 21.85 8.12
CA GLN A 123 0.72 23.21 8.05
C GLN A 123 -0.59 23.30 8.83
N ALA A 124 -0.99 24.54 9.12
CA ALA A 124 -2.32 24.84 9.62
C ALA A 124 -3.41 24.36 8.66
N ASP A 125 -4.59 24.11 9.22
CA ASP A 125 -5.78 23.66 8.50
C ASP A 125 -6.24 24.70 7.45
N ARG A 126 -6.48 24.23 6.24
CA ARG A 126 -6.94 25.04 5.11
C ARG A 126 -7.66 24.19 4.06
N TYR A 127 -8.29 24.83 3.09
CA TYR A 127 -9.11 24.20 2.04
C TYR A 127 -10.40 23.57 2.56
N PHE A 128 -10.74 23.75 3.82
CA PHE A 128 -11.94 23.17 4.39
C PHE A 128 -13.15 24.11 4.26
N HIS A 129 -14.34 23.51 4.25
CA HIS A 129 -15.62 24.18 4.42
C HIS A 129 -16.39 23.54 5.56
N SER A 130 -16.92 24.36 6.46
CA SER A 130 -17.70 23.93 7.62
C SER A 130 -16.89 23.11 8.66
N GLY A 131 -17.63 22.50 9.57
CA GLY A 131 -17.07 21.77 10.70
C GLY A 131 -16.57 22.70 11.82
N ALA A 132 -16.22 22.09 12.93
CA ALA A 132 -15.68 22.74 14.11
C ALA A 132 -14.28 22.18 14.43
N ALA A 133 -13.40 23.04 14.92
CA ALA A 133 -12.04 22.68 15.34
C ALA A 133 -11.98 22.49 16.85
N PHE A 134 -11.30 21.46 17.30
CA PHE A 134 -11.08 21.18 18.71
C PHE A 134 -9.63 20.78 18.97
N ARG A 135 -9.17 21.07 20.18
CA ARG A 135 -7.91 20.56 20.71
C ARG A 135 -8.19 19.36 21.59
N ARG A 136 -7.41 18.30 21.41
CA ARG A 136 -7.48 17.10 22.22
C ARG A 136 -6.94 17.36 23.62
N PRO A 137 -7.55 16.79 24.69
CA PRO A 137 -6.93 16.75 26.00
C PRO A 137 -5.55 16.08 25.94
N ASP A 138 -4.61 16.57 26.72
CA ASP A 138 -3.27 15.97 26.79
C ASP A 138 -3.36 14.51 27.26
N SER A 139 -3.16 13.59 26.36
CA SER A 139 -3.18 12.16 26.63
C SER A 139 -2.29 11.44 25.59
N PRO A 140 -1.50 10.44 26.03
CA PRO A 140 -0.61 9.74 25.11
C PRO A 140 -1.36 9.13 23.93
N VAL A 141 -0.75 9.15 22.75
CA VAL A 141 -1.20 8.41 21.56
C VAL A 141 -0.22 7.28 21.32
N LEU A 142 -0.71 6.07 21.21
CA LEU A 142 0.08 4.87 20.94
C LEU A 142 0.24 4.64 19.45
N LYS A 143 1.16 3.78 19.05
CA LYS A 143 1.48 3.38 17.66
C LYS A 143 1.89 4.56 16.76
N THR A 144 2.47 5.62 17.31
CA THR A 144 3.00 6.72 16.53
C THR A 144 4.24 7.33 17.20
N SER A 145 5.19 7.74 16.37
CA SER A 145 6.32 8.60 16.78
C SER A 145 5.98 10.09 16.71
N ASP A 146 4.84 10.43 16.12
CA ASP A 146 4.39 11.79 15.85
C ASP A 146 3.05 12.11 16.53
N PRO A 147 2.97 12.08 17.88
CA PRO A 147 1.71 12.33 18.58
C PRO A 147 1.11 13.71 18.30
N MET A 148 1.94 14.66 17.85
CA MET A 148 1.49 16.02 17.50
C MET A 148 0.50 16.07 16.33
N LEU A 149 0.42 15.02 15.48
CA LEU A 149 -0.55 14.89 14.41
C LEU A 149 -1.98 14.76 14.95
N PHE A 150 -2.11 14.33 16.19
CA PHE A 150 -3.37 14.01 16.84
C PHE A 150 -3.78 15.02 17.92
N ASP A 151 -3.05 16.11 18.10
CA ASP A 151 -3.36 17.16 19.09
C ASP A 151 -4.67 17.90 18.82
N TYR A 152 -5.06 17.97 17.56
CA TYR A 152 -6.25 18.69 17.09
C TYR A 152 -7.10 17.78 16.22
N TRP A 153 -8.37 18.14 16.06
CA TRP A 153 -9.23 17.52 15.07
C TRP A 153 -10.29 18.50 14.54
N ARG A 154 -10.76 18.21 13.34
CA ARG A 154 -11.97 18.80 12.78
C ARG A 154 -13.12 17.81 12.91
N THR A 155 -14.31 18.29 13.26
CA THR A 155 -15.52 17.48 13.48
C THR A 155 -16.79 18.18 13.02
N ASN A 156 -17.94 17.54 13.18
CA ASN A 156 -19.21 17.78 12.48
C ASN A 156 -19.08 17.52 10.98
N ASP A 157 -20.12 17.76 10.19
CA ASP A 157 -20.00 17.62 8.73
C ASP A 157 -19.08 18.70 8.16
N PHE A 158 -18.08 18.27 7.37
CA PHE A 158 -17.14 19.18 6.70
C PHE A 158 -16.65 18.62 5.36
N THR A 159 -16.12 19.49 4.52
CA THR A 159 -15.47 19.13 3.26
C THR A 159 -14.11 19.78 3.17
N TYR A 160 -13.20 19.12 2.43
CA TYR A 160 -11.99 19.73 1.88
C TYR A 160 -12.13 19.80 0.37
N ASP A 161 -11.92 21.00 -0.20
CA ASP A 161 -11.85 21.22 -1.64
C ASP A 161 -10.43 21.65 -1.99
N ILE A 162 -9.60 20.67 -2.35
CA ILE A 162 -8.16 20.87 -2.51
C ILE A 162 -7.84 20.94 -4.01
N PRO A 163 -7.42 22.13 -4.52
CA PRO A 163 -7.04 22.29 -5.92
C PRO A 163 -5.71 21.55 -6.17
N LEU A 164 -5.72 20.60 -7.11
CA LEU A 164 -4.55 19.79 -7.46
C LEU A 164 -4.30 19.83 -8.97
N ALA A 165 -3.03 19.75 -9.36
CA ALA A 165 -2.67 19.54 -10.76
C ALA A 165 -3.16 18.15 -11.22
N PRO A 166 -3.43 17.93 -12.52
CA PRO A 166 -3.75 16.60 -13.02
C PRO A 166 -2.64 15.60 -12.76
N GLY A 167 -2.98 14.43 -12.24
CA GLY A 167 -2.04 13.35 -11.95
C GLY A 167 -2.53 12.41 -10.85
N PRO A 168 -1.84 11.28 -10.63
CA PRO A 168 -2.11 10.39 -9.52
C PRO A 168 -1.54 10.96 -8.22
N TYR A 169 -2.27 10.74 -7.14
CA TYR A 169 -1.86 11.08 -5.78
C TYR A 169 -2.06 9.90 -4.85
N GLU A 170 -1.35 9.93 -3.72
CA GLU A 170 -1.58 9.08 -2.56
C GLU A 170 -2.13 9.95 -1.43
N LEU A 171 -3.24 9.52 -0.83
CA LEU A 171 -3.93 10.22 0.25
C LEU A 171 -3.78 9.42 1.54
N HIS A 172 -3.34 10.10 2.58
CA HIS A 172 -3.26 9.57 3.93
C HIS A 172 -4.22 10.36 4.83
N LEU A 173 -5.05 9.65 5.58
CA LEU A 173 -5.98 10.19 6.55
C LEU A 173 -5.61 9.67 7.94
N PHE A 174 -5.41 10.59 8.88
CA PHE A 174 -4.97 10.28 10.24
C PHE A 174 -6.09 10.49 11.24
N PHE A 175 -6.31 9.50 12.09
CA PHE A 175 -7.38 9.46 13.05
C PHE A 175 -6.90 8.99 14.43
N VAL A 176 -7.61 9.40 15.49
CA VAL A 176 -7.50 8.81 16.82
C VAL A 176 -8.88 8.82 17.49
N ALA A 177 -9.32 7.66 17.97
CA ALA A 177 -10.54 7.58 18.76
C ALA A 177 -10.30 8.11 20.18
N SER A 178 -11.27 8.88 20.70
CA SER A 178 -11.27 9.33 22.09
C SER A 178 -11.77 8.23 23.02
N PRO A 179 -11.26 8.13 24.28
CA PRO A 179 -11.86 7.26 25.28
C PRO A 179 -13.34 7.58 25.63
N GLN A 180 -13.80 8.77 25.28
CA GLN A 180 -15.20 9.20 25.45
C GLN A 180 -16.10 8.75 24.29
N ASP A 181 -15.53 8.31 23.18
CA ASP A 181 -16.30 7.82 22.03
C ASP A 181 -16.95 6.48 22.39
N ASP A 182 -18.26 6.36 22.15
CA ASP A 182 -18.93 5.08 22.28
C ASP A 182 -18.61 4.20 21.07
N PRO A 183 -17.89 3.08 21.24
CA PRO A 183 -17.49 2.24 20.10
C PRO A 183 -18.67 1.70 19.30
N LYS A 184 -19.87 1.61 19.90
CA LYS A 184 -21.06 1.05 19.23
C LYS A 184 -21.81 2.05 18.36
N SER A 185 -21.56 3.35 18.53
CA SER A 185 -22.27 4.42 17.84
C SER A 185 -21.38 5.38 17.06
N SER A 186 -20.03 5.32 17.23
CA SER A 186 -19.08 6.26 16.64
C SER A 186 -18.76 5.91 15.17
N PHE A 187 -19.79 5.96 14.31
CA PHE A 187 -19.68 5.67 12.88
C PHE A 187 -19.95 6.91 12.04
N PHE A 188 -19.11 7.12 11.02
CA PHE A 188 -19.28 8.19 10.03
C PHE A 188 -18.84 7.73 8.63
N ASN A 189 -19.04 8.58 7.64
CA ASN A 189 -18.68 8.29 6.26
C ASN A 189 -17.69 9.32 5.71
N VAL A 190 -16.87 8.86 4.77
CA VAL A 190 -15.99 9.71 3.96
C VAL A 190 -16.25 9.40 2.49
N SER A 191 -16.45 10.44 1.68
CA SER A 191 -16.52 10.31 0.22
C SER A 191 -15.45 11.16 -0.45
N LEU A 192 -14.98 10.68 -1.60
CA LEU A 192 -14.02 11.34 -2.46
C LEU A 192 -14.63 11.53 -3.85
N ASN A 193 -14.69 12.79 -4.34
CA ASN A 193 -15.28 13.13 -5.63
C ASN A 193 -16.69 12.53 -5.80
N GLY A 194 -17.48 12.52 -4.73
CA GLY A 194 -18.83 11.97 -4.70
C GLY A 194 -18.93 10.44 -4.62
N GLN A 195 -17.80 9.72 -4.61
CA GLN A 195 -17.77 8.26 -4.43
C GLN A 195 -17.43 7.89 -2.98
N PRO A 196 -18.01 6.81 -2.43
CA PRO A 196 -17.64 6.35 -1.10
C PRO A 196 -16.14 6.01 -1.00
N LEU A 197 -15.47 6.53 0.03
CA LEU A 197 -14.08 6.20 0.35
C LEU A 197 -14.01 5.34 1.62
N LEU A 198 -14.70 5.78 2.68
CA LEU A 198 -14.91 5.02 3.91
C LEU A 198 -16.42 5.04 4.24
N SER A 199 -17.01 3.88 4.45
CA SER A 199 -18.44 3.73 4.77
C SER A 199 -18.62 3.12 6.15
N ALA A 200 -19.48 3.74 6.98
CA ALA A 200 -19.69 3.33 8.37
C ALA A 200 -18.35 3.11 9.11
N PHE A 201 -17.41 4.03 8.91
CA PHE A 201 -16.08 3.95 9.48
C PHE A 201 -16.11 4.25 10.97
N ASN A 202 -15.44 3.41 11.75
CA ASN A 202 -15.29 3.56 13.19
C ASN A 202 -13.80 3.49 13.56
N ILE A 203 -13.26 4.62 13.96
CA ILE A 203 -11.83 4.75 14.28
C ILE A 203 -11.41 3.77 15.38
N GLY A 204 -12.21 3.59 16.42
CA GLY A 204 -11.87 2.71 17.54
C GLY A 204 -11.83 1.24 17.16
N PHE A 205 -12.66 0.80 16.20
CA PHE A 205 -12.58 -0.55 15.64
C PHE A 205 -11.41 -0.72 14.70
N ASP A 206 -11.14 0.26 13.84
CA ASP A 206 -10.02 0.25 12.89
C ASP A 206 -8.66 0.24 13.61
N ALA A 207 -8.50 1.08 14.63
CA ALA A 207 -7.29 1.16 15.45
C ALA A 207 -7.13 0.03 16.49
N LEU A 208 -8.19 -0.78 16.70
CA LEU A 208 -8.31 -1.77 17.79
C LEU A 208 -8.24 -1.14 19.20
N GLY A 209 -8.76 0.08 19.36
CA GLY A 209 -8.84 0.76 20.65
C GLY A 209 -8.91 2.28 20.57
N THR A 210 -8.87 2.92 21.73
CA THR A 210 -8.84 4.37 21.87
C THR A 210 -7.44 4.87 22.20
N ASN A 211 -7.15 6.14 21.91
CA ASN A 211 -5.80 6.71 22.03
C ASN A 211 -4.73 5.95 21.23
N ILE A 212 -5.12 5.28 20.18
CA ILE A 212 -4.21 4.60 19.23
C ILE A 212 -4.29 5.36 17.91
N ALA A 213 -3.13 5.74 17.38
CA ALA A 213 -3.02 6.35 16.07
C ALA A 213 -3.52 5.37 15.01
N ASP A 214 -4.37 5.85 14.15
CA ASP A 214 -4.87 5.15 12.99
C ASP A 214 -4.60 5.96 11.73
N GLU A 215 -4.11 5.30 10.69
CA GLU A 215 -3.81 5.89 9.40
C GLU A 215 -4.42 5.03 8.31
N ARG A 216 -5.18 5.66 7.43
CA ARG A 216 -5.73 5.03 6.23
C ARG A 216 -5.06 5.60 5.00
N VAL A 217 -4.53 4.70 4.16
CA VAL A 217 -3.81 5.04 2.93
C VAL A 217 -4.64 4.68 1.71
N PHE A 218 -4.67 5.57 0.75
CA PHE A 218 -5.39 5.40 -0.51
C PHE A 218 -4.49 5.79 -1.69
N LYS A 219 -4.21 4.85 -2.56
CA LYS A 219 -3.53 5.08 -3.85
C LYS A 219 -4.52 5.41 -4.96
N ASP A 220 -4.02 5.83 -6.12
CA ASP A 220 -4.83 6.15 -7.31
C ASP A 220 -5.88 7.22 -7.04
N ILE A 221 -5.49 8.25 -6.30
CA ILE A 221 -6.32 9.41 -6.04
C ILE A 221 -6.08 10.44 -7.15
N TYR A 222 -7.17 10.94 -7.73
CA TYR A 222 -7.13 11.94 -8.80
C TYR A 222 -8.08 13.10 -8.44
N PRO A 223 -7.73 14.35 -8.77
CA PRO A 223 -8.69 15.46 -8.72
C PRO A 223 -9.84 15.19 -9.70
N ASP A 224 -11.02 15.77 -9.43
CA ASP A 224 -12.15 15.71 -10.36
C ASP A 224 -11.88 16.59 -11.59
N LYS A 225 -12.83 16.61 -12.53
CA LYS A 225 -12.74 17.34 -13.81
C LYS A 225 -12.55 18.84 -13.67
N ASP A 226 -12.93 19.42 -12.55
CA ASP A 226 -12.71 20.83 -12.20
C ASP A 226 -11.30 21.10 -11.62
N GLY A 227 -10.45 20.07 -11.49
CA GLY A 227 -9.12 20.15 -10.92
C GLY A 227 -9.11 20.22 -9.39
N ILE A 228 -10.20 19.83 -8.75
CA ILE A 228 -10.34 19.86 -7.29
C ILE A 228 -10.50 18.44 -6.75
N LEU A 229 -9.85 18.15 -5.65
CA LEU A 229 -10.09 16.96 -4.86
C LEU A 229 -11.17 17.27 -3.82
N HIS A 230 -12.37 16.72 -4.02
CA HIS A 230 -13.50 16.90 -3.12
C HIS A 230 -13.55 15.78 -2.09
N LEU A 231 -13.09 16.05 -0.87
CA LEU A 231 -13.09 15.10 0.23
C LEU A 231 -14.14 15.52 1.25
N LYS A 232 -15.22 14.73 1.39
CA LYS A 232 -16.34 15.05 2.27
C LYS A 232 -16.46 14.06 3.42
N PHE A 233 -16.51 14.59 4.63
CA PHE A 233 -16.77 13.87 5.87
C PHE A 233 -18.18 14.19 6.34
N PHE A 234 -18.99 13.18 6.60
CA PHE A 234 -20.38 13.37 6.98
C PHE A 234 -20.89 12.29 7.93
N MET A 235 -21.86 12.68 8.75
CA MET A 235 -22.44 11.85 9.78
C MET A 235 -23.08 10.58 9.19
N ASP A 236 -22.87 9.45 9.85
CA ASP A 236 -23.73 8.26 9.81
C ASP A 236 -24.50 8.19 11.12
N ARG A 237 -23.86 7.75 12.19
CA ARG A 237 -24.43 7.69 13.56
C ARG A 237 -23.80 8.71 14.49
N SER A 238 -22.58 9.14 14.20
CA SER A 238 -21.86 10.17 14.94
C SER A 238 -21.24 11.19 14.02
N SER A 239 -20.81 12.31 14.58
CA SER A 239 -20.05 13.32 13.86
C SER A 239 -18.72 12.74 13.40
N PRO A 240 -18.32 12.97 12.13
CA PRO A 240 -17.01 12.59 11.64
C PRO A 240 -15.92 13.36 12.37
N THR A 241 -14.73 12.76 12.42
CA THR A 241 -13.51 13.43 12.92
C THR A 241 -12.35 13.16 11.99
N LEU A 242 -11.41 14.11 11.90
CA LEU A 242 -10.13 13.98 11.20
C LEU A 242 -9.07 14.73 11.99
N ASN A 243 -7.92 14.10 12.24
CA ASN A 243 -6.81 14.74 12.93
C ASN A 243 -5.81 15.38 11.97
N ALA A 244 -5.44 14.68 10.90
CA ALA A 244 -4.52 15.20 9.89
C ALA A 244 -4.79 14.55 8.53
N LEU A 245 -4.32 15.21 7.47
CA LEU A 245 -4.29 14.61 6.13
C LEU A 245 -2.97 14.92 5.44
N GLU A 246 -2.52 13.98 4.63
CA GLU A 246 -1.37 14.13 3.75
C GLU A 246 -1.73 13.74 2.33
N ILE A 247 -1.27 14.52 1.36
CA ILE A 247 -1.38 14.21 -0.06
C ILE A 247 0.03 14.23 -0.65
N LEU A 248 0.44 13.09 -1.20
CA LEU A 248 1.73 12.89 -1.84
C LEU A 248 1.55 12.78 -3.36
N PRO A 249 2.57 13.14 -4.18
CA PRO A 249 2.61 12.71 -5.57
C PRO A 249 2.57 11.17 -5.63
N GLY A 250 1.52 10.59 -6.22
CA GLY A 250 1.33 9.15 -6.23
C GLY A 250 2.06 8.45 -7.37
N LEU A 251 2.22 7.16 -7.23
CA LEU A 251 2.64 6.25 -8.30
C LEU A 251 1.39 5.66 -8.94
N PRO A 252 1.26 5.62 -10.29
CA PRO A 252 0.13 4.97 -10.92
C PRO A 252 -0.01 3.52 -10.48
N HIS A 253 -1.17 3.15 -9.98
CA HIS A 253 -1.57 1.81 -9.51
C HIS A 253 -0.81 1.27 -8.29
N ARG A 254 0.21 1.97 -7.79
CA ARG A 254 1.05 1.53 -6.67
C ARG A 254 1.02 2.52 -5.52
N GLN A 255 1.03 1.99 -4.31
CA GLN A 255 1.35 2.75 -3.11
C GLN A 255 2.85 3.08 -3.09
N ILE A 256 3.20 4.24 -2.56
CA ILE A 256 4.60 4.61 -2.27
C ILE A 256 5.16 3.61 -1.25
N PRO A 257 6.37 3.04 -1.47
CA PRO A 257 6.95 2.09 -0.54
C PRO A 257 7.10 2.66 0.87
N VAL A 258 6.63 1.92 1.88
CA VAL A 258 6.86 2.26 3.29
C VAL A 258 8.22 1.72 3.70
N ARG A 259 9.11 2.58 4.19
CA ARG A 259 10.46 2.23 4.64
C ARG A 259 10.70 2.76 6.04
N LEU A 260 10.94 1.86 6.98
CA LEU A 260 11.15 2.17 8.40
C LEU A 260 12.48 1.61 8.88
N VAL A 261 13.22 2.39 9.66
CA VAL A 261 14.38 1.91 10.43
C VAL A 261 14.06 1.94 11.91
N ALA A 262 14.50 0.93 12.64
CA ALA A 262 14.38 0.89 14.11
C ALA A 262 15.37 1.87 14.77
N GLN A 263 15.23 3.16 14.47
CA GLN A 263 16.07 4.28 14.90
C GLN A 263 15.22 5.52 15.12
N GLN A 264 15.75 6.49 15.85
CA GLN A 264 15.07 7.76 16.12
C GLN A 264 15.19 8.79 14.97
N SER A 265 16.07 8.55 14.01
CA SER A 265 16.32 9.47 12.90
C SER A 265 16.20 8.77 11.57
N ALA A 266 15.75 9.52 10.56
CA ALA A 266 15.70 9.03 9.18
C ALA A 266 17.10 8.72 8.63
N VAL A 267 17.18 7.73 7.74
CA VAL A 267 18.42 7.25 7.11
C VAL A 267 18.24 7.20 5.60
N MET A 268 19.29 7.54 4.86
CA MET A 268 19.32 7.37 3.41
C MET A 268 20.09 6.09 3.08
N ASP A 269 19.53 5.21 2.24
CA ASP A 269 20.23 4.05 1.73
C ASP A 269 21.18 4.40 0.57
N HIS A 270 21.99 3.45 0.11
CA HIS A 270 22.94 3.65 -1.00
C HIS A 270 22.26 3.94 -2.35
N ASN A 271 20.98 3.61 -2.51
CA ASN A 271 20.17 3.90 -3.70
C ASN A 271 19.49 5.28 -3.64
N GLY A 272 19.66 6.01 -2.53
CA GLY A 272 19.02 7.30 -2.32
C GLY A 272 17.57 7.22 -1.84
N ASN A 273 17.10 6.06 -1.36
CA ASN A 273 15.80 5.95 -0.73
C ASN A 273 15.86 6.44 0.71
N LEU A 274 14.86 7.23 1.09
CA LEU A 274 14.69 7.67 2.48
C LEU A 274 13.98 6.56 3.28
N TRP A 275 14.60 6.19 4.40
CA TRP A 275 14.01 5.34 5.42
C TRP A 275 13.60 6.21 6.60
N HIS A 276 12.33 6.16 6.95
CA HIS A 276 11.75 6.96 8.03
C HIS A 276 12.13 6.41 9.40
N PRO A 277 12.15 7.25 10.44
CA PRO A 277 12.30 6.81 11.82
C PRO A 277 11.26 5.75 12.18
N ASP A 278 11.56 5.01 13.24
CA ASP A 278 10.68 3.96 13.75
C ASP A 278 9.28 4.48 14.08
N ASN A 279 8.26 3.87 13.49
CA ASN A 279 6.86 4.28 13.62
C ASN A 279 5.92 3.07 13.54
N TYR A 280 4.64 3.26 13.80
CA TYR A 280 3.56 2.24 13.74
C TYR A 280 3.73 1.07 14.70
N TYR A 281 4.61 1.17 15.66
CA TYR A 281 4.91 0.11 16.63
C TYR A 281 4.14 0.27 17.95
N GLN A 282 4.00 -0.85 18.64
CA GLN A 282 3.58 -0.91 20.03
C GLN A 282 4.49 -1.84 20.82
N GLY A 283 5.06 -1.34 21.91
CA GLY A 283 5.97 -2.10 22.77
C GLY A 283 7.41 -2.16 22.24
N GLY A 284 8.22 -2.97 22.92
CA GLY A 284 9.65 -3.08 22.64
C GLY A 284 10.45 -1.84 23.02
N THR A 285 11.75 -1.92 22.81
CA THR A 285 12.72 -0.86 23.12
C THR A 285 13.76 -0.79 22.00
N LEU A 286 14.22 0.40 21.64
CA LEU A 286 15.38 0.56 20.76
C LEU A 286 16.68 0.23 21.48
N SER A 287 17.58 -0.48 20.82
CA SER A 287 18.90 -0.79 21.35
C SER A 287 19.79 0.45 21.37
N ASP A 288 20.69 0.52 22.36
CA ASP A 288 21.68 1.56 22.53
C ASP A 288 22.96 0.97 23.17
N PRO A 289 24.19 1.34 22.75
CA PRO A 289 24.52 2.24 21.64
C PRO A 289 24.41 1.58 20.24
N PRO A 290 24.48 2.38 19.14
CA PRO A 290 24.57 1.85 17.78
C PRO A 290 25.72 0.85 17.61
N ARG A 291 25.53 -0.16 16.75
CA ARG A 291 26.48 -1.24 16.46
C ARG A 291 26.93 -1.22 15.01
N GLN A 292 28.12 -1.71 14.74
CA GLN A 292 28.57 -1.95 13.36
C GLN A 292 27.98 -3.26 12.82
N VAL A 293 27.61 -3.26 11.54
CA VAL A 293 27.08 -4.42 10.85
C VAL A 293 27.80 -4.60 9.52
N ASN A 294 28.09 -5.85 9.16
CA ASN A 294 28.76 -6.26 7.95
C ASN A 294 27.79 -6.95 6.98
N GLY A 295 28.24 -7.29 5.77
CA GLY A 295 27.48 -8.07 4.81
C GLY A 295 26.38 -7.30 4.08
N THR A 296 26.42 -5.96 4.09
CA THR A 296 25.43 -5.10 3.45
C THR A 296 26.09 -3.83 2.87
N PRO A 297 25.57 -3.29 1.73
CA PRO A 297 25.95 -1.95 1.28
C PRO A 297 25.35 -0.84 2.18
N ASP A 298 24.34 -1.17 3.01
CA ASP A 298 23.57 -0.23 3.85
C ASP A 298 23.71 -0.54 5.34
N PRO A 299 24.92 -0.50 5.93
CA PRO A 299 25.11 -0.81 7.35
C PRO A 299 24.31 0.12 8.26
N ASN A 300 24.01 1.33 7.81
CA ASN A 300 23.25 2.32 8.57
C ASN A 300 21.79 1.89 8.87
N LEU A 301 21.22 0.96 8.10
CA LEU A 301 19.89 0.41 8.37
C LEU A 301 19.85 -0.53 9.57
N TYR A 302 21.03 -1.04 10.00
CA TYR A 302 21.15 -2.10 11.00
C TYR A 302 21.85 -1.68 12.29
N VAL A 303 22.26 -0.41 12.43
CA VAL A 303 23.05 0.03 13.58
C VAL A 303 22.31 -0.03 14.91
N GLN A 304 20.98 -0.05 14.87
CA GLN A 304 20.10 -0.28 16.00
C GLN A 304 19.05 -1.33 15.66
N GLU A 305 18.38 -1.85 16.69
CA GLU A 305 17.26 -2.79 16.56
C GLU A 305 16.15 -2.39 17.54
N ARG A 306 14.89 -2.64 17.18
CA ARG A 306 13.81 -2.74 18.17
C ARG A 306 13.77 -4.18 18.67
N TYR A 307 13.80 -4.36 19.98
CA TYR A 307 13.77 -5.67 20.61
C TYR A 307 12.76 -5.71 21.76
N GLY A 308 12.33 -6.91 22.11
CA GLY A 308 11.38 -7.12 23.21
C GLY A 308 10.10 -7.82 22.77
N HIS A 309 9.00 -7.47 23.42
CA HIS A 309 7.64 -7.80 23.00
C HIS A 309 7.08 -6.60 22.24
N PHE A 310 6.89 -6.73 20.94
CA PHE A 310 6.41 -5.63 20.12
C PHE A 310 5.64 -6.11 18.89
N THR A 311 4.84 -5.20 18.37
CA THR A 311 4.09 -5.34 17.14
C THR A 311 4.25 -4.10 16.27
N TYR A 312 4.03 -4.25 14.98
CA TYR A 312 3.84 -3.14 14.04
C TYR A 312 2.47 -3.24 13.39
N SER A 313 1.82 -2.11 13.11
CA SER A 313 0.59 -2.00 12.32
C SER A 313 0.86 -1.04 11.15
N ILE A 314 1.43 -1.56 10.07
CA ILE A 314 1.91 -0.74 8.93
C ILE A 314 0.73 -0.43 8.00
N PRO A 315 0.37 0.86 7.79
CA PRO A 315 -0.77 1.23 6.97
C PRO A 315 -0.48 1.01 5.48
N VAL A 316 -1.45 0.41 4.80
CA VAL A 316 -1.39 0.13 3.37
C VAL A 316 -2.78 0.24 2.72
N ASP A 317 -2.84 0.47 1.42
CA ASP A 317 -4.11 0.46 0.67
C ASP A 317 -4.71 -0.95 0.65
N THR A 318 -5.98 -1.07 1.02
CA THR A 318 -6.70 -2.36 1.10
C THR A 318 -6.78 -3.11 -0.23
N ARG A 319 -6.65 -2.41 -1.36
CA ARG A 319 -6.71 -2.96 -2.72
C ARG A 319 -5.38 -3.52 -3.20
N GLY A 320 -4.28 -3.29 -2.44
CA GLY A 320 -2.94 -3.71 -2.79
C GLY A 320 -2.66 -5.17 -2.48
N ARG A 321 -1.52 -5.61 -2.97
CA ARG A 321 -0.82 -6.83 -2.58
C ARG A 321 0.65 -6.46 -2.43
N TYR A 322 1.29 -6.97 -1.38
CA TYR A 322 2.53 -6.39 -0.90
C TYR A 322 3.64 -7.42 -0.77
N THR A 323 4.86 -6.97 -1.10
CA THR A 323 6.11 -7.59 -0.66
C THR A 323 6.54 -6.92 0.64
N LEU A 324 6.78 -7.74 1.67
CA LEU A 324 7.36 -7.33 2.94
C LEU A 324 8.82 -7.77 2.98
N VAL A 325 9.72 -6.84 3.25
CA VAL A 325 11.15 -7.08 3.43
C VAL A 325 11.53 -6.75 4.87
N LEU A 326 12.01 -7.75 5.59
CA LEU A 326 12.45 -7.64 6.98
C LEU A 326 13.96 -7.70 7.06
N HIS A 327 14.56 -6.72 7.71
CA HIS A 327 16.00 -6.56 7.86
C HIS A 327 16.41 -6.88 9.28
N PHE A 328 17.31 -7.84 9.46
CA PHE A 328 17.76 -8.34 10.74
C PHE A 328 19.27 -8.25 10.89
N ALA A 329 19.75 -8.05 12.11
CA ALA A 329 21.13 -8.32 12.51
C ALA A 329 21.13 -8.74 13.99
N GLU A 330 21.94 -9.74 14.38
CA GLU A 330 22.11 -10.07 15.79
C GLU A 330 23.13 -9.13 16.41
N LEU A 331 22.66 -8.12 17.17
CA LEU A 331 23.45 -7.05 17.73
C LEU A 331 23.80 -7.26 19.21
N TYR A 332 23.04 -8.08 19.92
CA TYR A 332 23.19 -8.29 21.35
C TYR A 332 24.02 -9.53 21.70
N TRP A 333 23.74 -10.66 21.05
CA TRP A 333 24.43 -11.92 21.30
C TRP A 333 25.71 -12.02 20.47
N VAL A 334 26.73 -11.25 20.87
CA VAL A 334 28.05 -11.20 20.22
C VAL A 334 29.03 -11.99 21.08
N PRO A 335 29.71 -13.04 20.56
CA PRO A 335 30.56 -13.96 21.35
C PRO A 335 31.60 -13.26 22.23
N ASP A 336 32.27 -12.23 21.72
CA ASP A 336 33.32 -11.50 22.45
C ASP A 336 32.74 -10.58 23.55
N HIS A 337 31.44 -10.38 23.61
CA HIS A 337 30.79 -9.45 24.52
C HIS A 337 29.75 -10.11 25.43
N ARG A 338 29.30 -11.32 25.14
CA ARG A 338 28.24 -12.01 25.88
C ARG A 338 28.53 -13.50 26.03
N ILE A 339 28.54 -13.96 27.28
CA ILE A 339 28.60 -15.40 27.61
C ILE A 339 27.30 -16.04 27.14
N GLY A 340 27.41 -17.16 26.45
CA GLY A 340 26.26 -17.90 25.91
C GLY A 340 25.76 -17.37 24.54
N ALA A 341 26.48 -16.43 23.91
CA ALA A 341 26.22 -16.03 22.56
C ALA A 341 26.50 -17.19 21.59
N GLY A 342 25.60 -17.42 20.63
CA GLY A 342 25.70 -18.48 19.67
C GLY A 342 24.34 -18.90 19.13
N VAL A 343 24.33 -20.04 18.44
CA VAL A 343 23.09 -20.66 17.95
C VAL A 343 22.13 -20.89 19.13
N LYS A 344 20.85 -20.54 18.93
CA LYS A 344 19.77 -20.59 19.94
C LYS A 344 19.90 -19.60 21.09
N SER A 345 20.78 -18.59 21.01
CA SER A 345 20.78 -17.51 22.00
C SER A 345 19.59 -16.57 21.85
N ARG A 346 19.00 -16.49 20.64
CA ARG A 346 17.74 -15.79 20.34
C ARG A 346 16.94 -16.63 19.35
N VAL A 347 15.70 -16.94 19.69
CA VAL A 347 14.76 -17.64 18.78
C VAL A 347 13.39 -17.01 18.94
N PHE A 348 12.76 -16.68 17.83
CA PHE A 348 11.44 -16.05 17.84
C PHE A 348 10.63 -16.39 16.57
N ARG A 349 9.36 -16.06 16.59
CA ARG A 349 8.44 -16.16 15.45
C ARG A 349 8.08 -14.80 14.94
N VAL A 350 7.76 -14.72 13.65
CA VAL A 350 7.18 -13.53 13.05
C VAL A 350 5.89 -13.91 12.34
N TYR A 351 4.83 -13.16 12.63
CA TYR A 351 3.53 -13.31 11.99
C TYR A 351 3.19 -12.03 11.22
N CYS A 352 2.43 -12.18 10.13
CA CYS A 352 1.76 -11.06 9.45
C CYS A 352 0.27 -11.40 9.34
N ASN A 353 -0.60 -10.52 9.85
CA ASN A 353 -2.04 -10.72 9.87
C ASN A 353 -2.44 -12.12 10.35
N GLY A 354 -1.80 -12.61 11.42
CA GLY A 354 -2.00 -13.94 12.01
C GLY A 354 -1.40 -15.11 11.24
N SER A 355 -0.83 -14.91 10.06
CA SER A 355 -0.13 -15.95 9.30
C SER A 355 1.35 -15.98 9.66
N THR A 356 1.90 -17.18 9.90
CA THR A 356 3.33 -17.35 10.23
C THR A 356 4.19 -17.05 9.02
N LEU A 357 5.14 -16.14 9.16
CA LEU A 357 6.18 -15.82 8.17
C LEU A 357 7.49 -16.53 8.51
N LEU A 358 7.92 -16.45 9.77
CA LEU A 358 9.13 -17.11 10.29
C LEU A 358 8.76 -17.94 11.51
N ASP A 359 9.21 -19.18 11.55
CA ASP A 359 9.05 -20.10 12.68
C ASP A 359 10.41 -20.53 13.19
N ASP A 360 10.58 -20.56 14.53
CA ASP A 360 11.84 -20.91 15.20
C ASP A 360 13.08 -20.19 14.61
N PHE A 361 12.92 -18.91 14.28
CA PHE A 361 13.92 -18.11 13.56
C PHE A 361 15.07 -17.70 14.49
N ASP A 362 16.29 -17.99 14.05
CA ASP A 362 17.54 -17.72 14.77
C ASP A 362 18.54 -17.03 13.84
N ILE A 363 18.65 -15.70 13.97
CA ILE A 363 19.54 -14.86 13.15
C ILE A 363 20.98 -15.33 13.24
N PHE A 364 21.44 -15.67 14.47
CA PHE A 364 22.81 -16.12 14.67
C PHE A 364 23.12 -17.43 13.93
N LYS A 365 22.17 -18.33 13.87
CA LYS A 365 22.30 -19.59 13.10
C LYS A 365 22.44 -19.33 11.60
N GLU A 366 21.73 -18.35 11.08
CA GLU A 366 21.72 -18.06 9.62
C GLU A 366 22.99 -17.30 9.18
N VAL A 367 23.40 -16.26 9.93
CA VAL A 367 24.48 -15.34 9.49
C VAL A 367 25.51 -15.01 10.56
N GLY A 368 25.38 -15.52 11.79
CA GLY A 368 26.21 -15.15 12.92
C GLY A 368 25.81 -13.80 13.52
N SER A 369 26.70 -13.21 14.34
CA SER A 369 26.49 -11.88 14.92
C SER A 369 27.01 -10.76 14.01
N GLN A 370 26.40 -9.58 14.12
CA GLN A 370 26.81 -8.35 13.42
C GLN A 370 26.89 -8.49 11.87
N HIS A 371 26.07 -9.37 11.31
CA HIS A 371 25.89 -9.49 9.87
C HIS A 371 24.42 -9.23 9.50
N ALA A 372 24.23 -8.53 8.42
CA ALA A 372 22.89 -8.25 7.87
C ALA A 372 22.26 -9.52 7.30
N LEU A 373 20.98 -9.70 7.61
CA LEU A 373 20.13 -10.75 7.05
C LEU A 373 18.84 -10.12 6.56
N ILE A 374 18.40 -10.50 5.37
CA ILE A 374 17.17 -10.00 4.75
C ILE A 374 16.25 -11.19 4.49
N GLU A 375 15.02 -11.08 4.97
CA GLU A 375 13.95 -12.03 4.68
C GLU A 375 12.84 -11.32 3.88
N THR A 376 12.36 -11.96 2.81
CA THR A 376 11.40 -11.37 1.88
C THR A 376 10.16 -12.25 1.74
N PHE A 377 8.99 -11.66 1.90
CA PHE A 377 7.70 -12.32 1.82
C PHE A 377 6.82 -11.62 0.79
N ASN A 378 6.43 -12.34 -0.25
CA ASN A 378 5.64 -11.80 -1.34
C ASN A 378 4.15 -12.11 -1.18
N HIS A 379 3.32 -11.36 -1.90
CA HIS A 379 1.90 -11.61 -2.07
C HIS A 379 1.06 -11.48 -0.79
N LEU A 380 1.55 -10.70 0.18
CA LEU A 380 0.82 -10.43 1.40
C LEU A 380 -0.41 -9.55 1.10
N ARG A 381 -1.51 -9.88 1.75
CA ARG A 381 -2.74 -9.08 1.69
C ARG A 381 -2.91 -8.30 2.98
N PRO A 382 -3.37 -7.05 2.90
CA PRO A 382 -3.70 -6.27 4.09
C PRO A 382 -4.91 -6.86 4.83
N SER A 383 -5.06 -6.48 6.09
CA SER A 383 -6.30 -6.66 6.84
C SER A 383 -7.42 -5.78 6.25
N GLU A 384 -8.67 -5.95 6.71
CA GLU A 384 -9.81 -5.11 6.31
C GLU A 384 -9.60 -3.65 6.73
N GLU A 385 -8.83 -3.43 7.79
CA GLU A 385 -8.42 -2.13 8.31
C GLU A 385 -7.26 -1.49 7.51
N GLY A 386 -6.79 -2.14 6.43
CA GLY A 386 -5.69 -1.63 5.60
C GLY A 386 -4.35 -1.63 6.31
N LYS A 387 -4.03 -2.72 7.01
CA LYS A 387 -2.76 -2.87 7.75
C LYS A 387 -2.05 -4.17 7.37
N LEU A 388 -0.72 -4.12 7.43
CA LEU A 388 0.11 -5.30 7.65
C LEU A 388 0.49 -5.31 9.14
N ASP A 389 -0.20 -6.15 9.92
CA ASP A 389 0.03 -6.30 11.36
C ASP A 389 1.11 -7.35 11.60
N LEU A 390 2.30 -6.91 12.01
CA LEU A 390 3.42 -7.78 12.32
C LEU A 390 3.50 -8.04 13.82
N THR A 391 3.65 -9.31 14.21
CA THR A 391 3.86 -9.72 15.59
C THR A 391 5.17 -10.47 15.70
N PHE A 392 6.03 -10.05 16.64
CA PHE A 392 7.31 -10.70 16.96
C PHE A 392 7.16 -11.43 18.29
N GLU A 393 6.96 -12.75 18.21
CA GLU A 393 6.70 -13.61 19.36
C GLU A 393 7.99 -14.29 19.84
N PRO A 394 8.48 -14.03 21.07
CA PRO A 394 9.68 -14.65 21.59
C PRO A 394 9.48 -16.15 21.92
N ILE A 395 10.48 -16.98 21.60
CA ILE A 395 10.61 -18.37 22.06
C ILE A 395 11.77 -18.46 23.05
N VAL A 396 12.94 -17.97 22.66
CA VAL A 396 14.13 -17.87 23.50
C VAL A 396 14.63 -16.44 23.44
N ASN A 397 14.65 -15.75 24.59
CA ASN A 397 14.90 -14.31 24.68
C ASN A 397 13.90 -13.50 23.85
N TYR A 398 14.26 -12.31 23.38
CA TYR A 398 13.33 -11.38 22.73
C TYR A 398 13.43 -11.46 21.21
N GLY A 399 12.32 -11.21 20.50
CA GLY A 399 12.34 -10.90 19.07
C GLY A 399 13.07 -9.59 18.79
N THR A 400 13.52 -9.40 17.55
CA THR A 400 14.20 -8.16 17.12
C THR A 400 13.93 -7.84 15.66
N ILE A 401 14.12 -6.56 15.28
CA ILE A 401 14.06 -6.05 13.89
C ILE A 401 14.93 -4.80 13.76
N SER A 402 15.65 -4.66 12.65
CA SER A 402 16.46 -3.47 12.35
C SER A 402 15.77 -2.51 11.38
N ALA A 403 15.11 -3.03 10.33
CA ALA A 403 14.38 -2.21 9.39
C ALA A 403 13.28 -3.03 8.69
N ILE A 404 12.27 -2.33 8.16
CA ILE A 404 11.11 -2.91 7.49
C ILE A 404 10.84 -2.14 6.20
N GLU A 405 10.66 -2.84 5.08
CA GLU A 405 10.18 -2.25 3.85
C GLU A 405 8.90 -2.97 3.38
N VAL A 406 7.93 -2.18 2.93
CA VAL A 406 6.68 -2.68 2.33
C VAL A 406 6.55 -2.10 0.93
N ILE A 407 6.42 -2.96 -0.06
CA ILE A 407 6.37 -2.59 -1.49
C ILE A 407 5.07 -3.10 -2.09
N ASP A 408 4.31 -2.22 -2.72
CA ASP A 408 3.10 -2.58 -3.47
C ASP A 408 3.48 -3.30 -4.77
N GLU A 409 2.95 -4.52 -4.97
CA GLU A 409 3.18 -5.36 -6.14
C GLU A 409 2.24 -5.06 -7.31
N SER A 410 1.31 -4.12 -7.18
CA SER A 410 0.34 -3.78 -8.23
C SER A 410 1.06 -3.27 -9.49
N GLU A 411 0.53 -3.61 -10.67
CA GLU A 411 1.08 -3.23 -11.98
C GLU A 411 0.42 -1.97 -12.54
#